data_260fe81260a234201d855e3516573cf6
#
_entry.id   260fe81260a234201d855e3516573cf6
#
_cell.length_a   1.000
_cell.length_b   1.000
_cell.length_c   1.000
_cell.angle_alpha   90.00
_cell.angle_beta   90.00
_cell.angle_gamma   90.00
#
_symmetry.space_group_name_H-M   'P 1'
#
loop_
_entity.id
_entity.type
_entity.pdbx_description
1 polymer ?
#
loop_
_entity_poly.entity_id
_entity_poly.type
_entity_poly.pdbx_seq_one_letter_code
_entity_poly.pdbx_strand_id
1 'polypeptide(L)'
;ENRKARPDKNEVEVTKRAGWTSLKMGLTGSILLAFIVFHLLHFTIRTIYPEYAEMTTTVGSTGDVEIHDAFSMILAGFKHDIISIFYVVAMFLLCRHLAHGFSSVFQSIGLRSEAWQGKLDLIASGYAWLIFAGFSIIPLSVLAQKHGLYEFYDPSFFASEASEKINTSNLLNNES
;
A
#
# COMPACT_ATOMS: atom_id res chain seq x y z
N GLU A 1 45.52 -9.23 -26.48
CA GLU A 1 45.11 -9.09 -27.91
C GLU A 1 43.80 -8.28 -28.08
N ASN A 2 42.90 -8.33 -27.10
CA ASN A 2 41.58 -7.69 -27.19
C ASN A 2 41.57 -6.14 -26.94
N ARG A 3 42.66 -5.57 -26.44
CA ARG A 3 42.77 -4.12 -26.18
C ARG A 3 43.00 -3.27 -27.44
N LYS A 4 43.52 -3.88 -28.51
CA LYS A 4 43.79 -3.17 -29.78
C LYS A 4 42.60 -3.07 -30.73
N ALA A 5 41.53 -3.81 -30.48
CA ALA A 5 40.35 -3.89 -31.35
C ALA A 5 39.21 -2.90 -31.00
N ARG A 6 39.40 -2.08 -29.96
CA ARG A 6 38.38 -1.11 -29.54
C ARG A 6 38.96 0.31 -29.43
N PRO A 7 38.84 1.14 -30.48
CA PRO A 7 39.40 2.50 -30.46
C PRO A 7 38.54 3.54 -29.71
N ASP A 8 37.31 3.26 -29.29
CA ASP A 8 36.40 4.30 -28.78
C ASP A 8 36.11 4.24 -27.28
N LYS A 9 36.41 5.37 -26.60
CA LYS A 9 36.17 5.60 -25.15
C LYS A 9 34.69 5.83 -24.79
N ASN A 10 33.74 5.78 -25.72
CA ASN A 10 32.36 6.18 -25.51
C ASN A 10 31.49 5.15 -24.75
N GLU A 11 31.91 3.89 -24.63
CA GLU A 11 31.16 2.85 -23.89
C GLU A 11 31.15 3.06 -22.37
N VAL A 12 32.09 3.81 -21.81
CA VAL A 12 32.22 3.97 -20.35
C VAL A 12 31.11 4.87 -19.77
N GLU A 13 30.63 5.86 -20.52
CA GLU A 13 29.53 6.74 -20.04
C GLU A 13 28.16 6.06 -20.10
N VAL A 14 27.90 5.27 -21.13
CA VAL A 14 26.63 4.52 -21.25
C VAL A 14 26.53 3.46 -20.17
N THR A 15 27.62 2.77 -19.86
CA THR A 15 27.66 1.75 -18.82
C THR A 15 27.51 2.35 -17.41
N LYS A 16 28.03 3.54 -17.14
CA LYS A 16 27.82 4.24 -15.87
C LYS A 16 26.37 4.68 -15.66
N ARG A 17 25.71 5.19 -16.70
CA ARG A 17 24.28 5.56 -16.63
C ARG A 17 23.39 4.35 -16.43
N ALA A 18 23.63 3.26 -17.15
CA ALA A 18 22.89 2.00 -16.96
C ALA A 18 23.09 1.43 -15.55
N GLY A 19 24.30 1.46 -15.00
CA GLY A 19 24.61 1.02 -13.64
C GLY A 19 23.85 1.83 -12.56
N TRP A 20 23.76 3.13 -12.70
CA TRP A 20 23.04 4.00 -11.75
C TRP A 20 21.52 3.76 -11.77
N THR A 21 20.93 3.57 -12.94
CA THR A 21 19.48 3.27 -13.08
C THR A 21 19.16 1.90 -12.50
N SER A 22 19.99 0.90 -12.76
CA SER A 22 19.84 -0.46 -12.22
C SER A 22 19.97 -0.47 -10.67
N LEU A 23 20.91 0.26 -10.11
CA LEU A 23 21.08 0.41 -8.65
C LEU A 23 19.85 1.05 -8.00
N LYS A 24 19.29 2.11 -8.60
CA LYS A 24 18.07 2.76 -8.09
C LYS A 24 16.87 1.81 -8.13
N MET A 25 16.71 1.02 -9.19
CA MET A 25 15.64 0.03 -9.29
C MET A 25 15.79 -1.10 -8.25
N GLY A 26 17.01 -1.60 -8.06
CA GLY A 26 17.30 -2.59 -7.02
C GLY A 26 17.01 -2.06 -5.61
N LEU A 27 17.45 -0.84 -5.32
CA LEU A 27 17.22 -0.21 -4.02
C LEU A 27 15.72 0.01 -3.75
N THR A 28 14.99 0.60 -4.69
CA THR A 28 13.53 0.81 -4.52
C THR A 28 12.79 -0.51 -4.41
N GLY A 29 13.16 -1.53 -5.19
CA GLY A 29 12.60 -2.87 -5.09
C GLY A 29 12.83 -3.52 -3.73
N SER A 30 14.03 -3.37 -3.15
CA SER A 30 14.34 -3.89 -1.81
C SER A 30 13.54 -3.19 -0.71
N ILE A 31 13.37 -1.86 -0.80
CA ILE A 31 12.54 -1.08 0.14
C ILE A 31 11.08 -1.53 0.04
N LEU A 32 10.57 -1.72 -1.17
CA LEU A 32 9.21 -2.20 -1.39
C LEU A 32 9.00 -3.63 -0.90
N LEU A 33 9.99 -4.50 -1.05
CA LEU A 33 9.93 -5.85 -0.49
C LEU A 33 9.84 -5.81 1.04
N ALA A 34 10.66 -4.99 1.70
CA ALA A 34 10.58 -4.78 3.14
C ALA A 34 9.20 -4.21 3.56
N PHE A 35 8.66 -3.27 2.77
CA PHE A 35 7.31 -2.76 3.00
C PHE A 35 6.24 -3.84 2.86
N ILE A 36 6.33 -4.71 1.85
CA ILE A 36 5.38 -5.83 1.67
C ILE A 36 5.40 -6.76 2.88
N VAL A 37 6.58 -7.11 3.38
CA VAL A 37 6.72 -7.94 4.59
C VAL A 37 6.08 -7.23 5.78
N PHE A 38 6.37 -5.95 6.00
CA PHE A 38 5.73 -5.16 7.05
C PHE A 38 4.20 -5.12 6.91
N HIS A 39 3.69 -4.87 5.70
CA HIS A 39 2.25 -4.83 5.41
C HIS A 39 1.56 -6.17 5.76
N LEU A 40 2.17 -7.30 5.38
CA LEU A 40 1.65 -8.63 5.71
C LEU A 40 1.63 -8.87 7.23
N LEU A 41 2.70 -8.52 7.94
CA LEU A 41 2.78 -8.65 9.39
C LEU A 41 1.78 -7.71 10.11
N HIS A 42 1.51 -6.55 9.53
CA HIS A 42 0.63 -5.53 10.11
C HIS A 42 -0.86 -5.90 9.95
N PHE A 43 -1.31 -6.19 8.74
CA PHE A 43 -2.75 -6.37 8.46
C PHE A 43 -3.17 -7.81 8.15
N THR A 44 -2.28 -8.66 7.62
CA THR A 44 -2.65 -10.02 7.21
C THR A 44 -2.37 -11.02 8.32
N ILE A 45 -1.13 -11.08 8.81
CA ILE A 45 -0.70 -12.00 9.87
C ILE A 45 -1.04 -11.42 11.25
N ARG A 46 -1.10 -10.07 11.36
CA ARG A 46 -1.50 -9.30 12.56
C ARG A 46 -0.60 -9.53 13.77
N THR A 47 0.68 -9.84 13.55
CA THR A 47 1.66 -10.05 14.63
C THR A 47 2.12 -8.75 15.29
N ILE A 48 2.02 -7.61 14.58
CA ILE A 48 2.41 -6.30 15.13
C ILE A 48 1.36 -5.79 16.11
N TYR A 49 0.08 -6.02 15.80
CA TYR A 49 -1.07 -5.67 16.63
C TYR A 49 -2.00 -6.90 16.73
N PRO A 50 -1.74 -7.81 17.67
CA PRO A 50 -2.53 -9.06 17.82
C PRO A 50 -4.02 -8.81 18.08
N GLU A 51 -4.36 -7.67 18.71
CA GLU A 51 -5.73 -7.23 18.96
C GLU A 51 -6.57 -7.07 17.70
N TYR A 52 -5.95 -6.88 16.54
CA TYR A 52 -6.66 -6.81 15.26
C TYR A 52 -7.30 -8.15 14.87
N ALA A 53 -6.80 -9.26 15.38
CA ALA A 53 -7.38 -10.58 15.12
C ALA A 53 -8.73 -10.77 15.82
N GLU A 54 -8.96 -10.05 16.92
CA GLU A 54 -10.17 -10.15 17.75
C GLU A 54 -11.27 -9.18 17.29
N MET A 55 -10.98 -8.29 16.31
CA MET A 55 -11.97 -7.36 15.75
C MET A 55 -12.95 -8.13 14.88
N THR A 56 -14.18 -8.27 15.36
CA THR A 56 -15.27 -8.96 14.67
C THR A 56 -16.50 -8.07 14.56
N THR A 57 -17.30 -8.32 13.54
CA THR A 57 -18.60 -7.69 13.33
C THR A 57 -19.62 -8.74 12.92
N THR A 58 -20.89 -8.52 13.25
CA THR A 58 -21.96 -9.44 12.90
C THR A 58 -22.68 -8.98 11.64
N VAL A 59 -22.94 -9.90 10.72
CA VAL A 59 -23.68 -9.65 9.46
C VAL A 59 -24.86 -10.61 9.35
N GLY A 60 -25.86 -10.19 8.59
CA GLY A 60 -27.11 -10.90 8.40
C GLY A 60 -28.28 -10.14 9.03
N SER A 61 -29.51 -10.45 8.58
CA SER A 61 -30.73 -9.81 9.09
C SER A 61 -31.03 -10.17 10.56
N THR A 62 -30.44 -11.24 11.07
CA THR A 62 -30.55 -11.74 12.45
C THR A 62 -29.25 -11.55 13.26
N GLY A 63 -28.17 -11.06 12.65
CA GLY A 63 -26.88 -10.89 13.31
C GLY A 63 -26.17 -12.19 13.66
N ASP A 64 -26.52 -13.30 12.98
CA ASP A 64 -26.07 -14.66 13.38
C ASP A 64 -24.68 -15.05 12.88
N VAL A 65 -24.10 -14.29 11.96
CA VAL A 65 -22.79 -14.60 11.36
C VAL A 65 -21.76 -13.59 11.83
N GLU A 66 -20.82 -14.05 12.66
CA GLU A 66 -19.67 -13.27 13.09
C GLU A 66 -18.56 -13.36 12.03
N ILE A 67 -18.10 -12.21 11.55
CA ILE A 67 -17.00 -12.09 10.59
C ILE A 67 -15.94 -11.13 11.11
N HIS A 68 -14.72 -11.25 10.57
CA HIS A 68 -13.64 -10.32 10.90
C HIS A 68 -13.96 -8.92 10.41
N ASP A 69 -13.84 -7.92 11.30
CA ASP A 69 -14.05 -6.51 10.99
C ASP A 69 -12.79 -5.86 10.41
N ALA A 70 -12.57 -6.09 9.11
CA ALA A 70 -11.46 -5.52 8.38
C ALA A 70 -11.52 -3.98 8.30
N PHE A 71 -12.74 -3.40 8.33
CA PHE A 71 -12.90 -1.95 8.25
C PHE A 71 -12.38 -1.26 9.51
N SER A 72 -12.84 -1.70 10.69
CA SER A 72 -12.35 -1.17 11.97
C SER A 72 -10.86 -1.42 12.17
N MET A 73 -10.36 -2.57 11.74
CA MET A 73 -8.93 -2.87 11.75
C MET A 73 -8.12 -1.87 10.92
N ILE A 74 -8.56 -1.53 9.70
CA ILE A 74 -7.89 -0.55 8.83
C ILE A 74 -7.92 0.83 9.48
N LEU A 75 -9.06 1.26 10.02
CA LEU A 75 -9.17 2.53 10.72
C LEU A 75 -8.23 2.60 11.92
N ALA A 76 -8.19 1.55 12.75
CA ALA A 76 -7.29 1.46 13.89
C ALA A 76 -5.82 1.52 13.47
N GLY A 77 -5.43 0.79 12.41
CA GLY A 77 -4.06 0.77 11.89
C GLY A 77 -3.58 2.14 11.42
N PHE A 78 -4.45 2.89 10.74
CA PHE A 78 -4.09 4.21 10.21
C PHE A 78 -4.35 5.37 11.17
N LYS A 79 -4.85 5.15 12.40
CA LYS A 79 -4.86 6.17 13.45
C LYS A 79 -3.46 6.63 13.88
N HIS A 80 -2.43 5.83 13.63
CA HIS A 80 -1.04 6.17 13.92
C HIS A 80 -0.44 6.98 12.77
N ASP A 81 -0.16 8.28 13.00
CA ASP A 81 0.34 9.23 11.99
C ASP A 81 1.59 8.72 11.27
N ILE A 82 2.55 8.18 12.04
CA ILE A 82 3.81 7.65 11.49
C ILE A 82 3.54 6.48 10.54
N ILE A 83 2.64 5.57 10.90
CA ILE A 83 2.27 4.42 10.07
C ILE A 83 1.59 4.90 8.79
N SER A 84 0.63 5.81 8.88
CA SER A 84 -0.08 6.36 7.73
C SER A 84 0.87 7.08 6.78
N ILE A 85 1.77 7.92 7.28
CA ILE A 85 2.79 8.60 6.47
C ILE A 85 3.74 7.57 5.83
N PHE A 86 4.17 6.55 6.57
CA PHE A 86 5.01 5.48 6.05
C PHE A 86 4.34 4.75 4.88
N TYR A 87 3.05 4.42 4.97
CA TYR A 87 2.29 3.82 3.89
C TYR A 87 2.19 4.72 2.67
N VAL A 88 1.90 6.03 2.84
CA VAL A 88 1.85 6.98 1.72
C VAL A 88 3.20 7.10 1.01
N VAL A 89 4.30 7.16 1.77
CA VAL A 89 5.66 7.18 1.20
C VAL A 89 5.96 5.88 0.45
N ALA A 90 5.58 4.73 1.00
CA ALA A 90 5.75 3.44 0.33
C ALA A 90 4.93 3.36 -0.97
N MET A 91 3.69 3.88 -0.99
CA MET A 91 2.88 3.95 -2.21
C MET A 91 3.49 4.89 -3.25
N PHE A 92 4.10 5.99 -2.85
CA PHE A 92 4.84 6.87 -3.77
C PHE A 92 6.05 6.15 -4.39
N LEU A 93 6.82 5.42 -3.59
CA LEU A 93 7.94 4.61 -4.09
C LEU A 93 7.45 3.51 -5.03
N LEU A 94 6.32 2.86 -4.71
CA LEU A 94 5.69 1.87 -5.58
C LEU A 94 5.27 2.48 -6.91
N CYS A 95 4.65 3.66 -6.90
CA CYS A 95 4.29 4.39 -8.11
C CYS A 95 5.52 4.61 -9.01
N ARG A 96 6.61 5.09 -8.46
CA ARG A 96 7.86 5.32 -9.19
C ARG A 96 8.49 4.02 -9.72
N HIS A 97 8.50 2.98 -8.89
CA HIS A 97 9.02 1.67 -9.26
C HIS A 97 8.19 1.03 -10.38
N LEU A 98 6.87 1.11 -10.27
CA LEU A 98 5.93 0.53 -11.22
C LEU A 98 5.97 1.23 -12.58
N ALA A 99 6.02 2.58 -12.61
CA ALA A 99 6.15 3.34 -13.85
C ALA A 99 7.42 2.96 -14.62
N HIS A 100 8.55 2.82 -13.93
CA HIS A 100 9.80 2.36 -14.53
C HIS A 100 9.76 0.88 -14.95
N GLY A 101 9.26 0.01 -14.08
CA GLY A 101 9.18 -1.42 -14.33
C GLY A 101 8.30 -1.75 -15.53
N PHE A 102 7.15 -1.11 -15.63
CA PHE A 102 6.19 -1.31 -16.72
C PHE A 102 6.79 -0.93 -18.08
N SER A 103 7.43 0.24 -18.16
CA SER A 103 8.15 0.68 -19.35
C SER A 103 9.25 -0.30 -19.76
N SER A 104 9.99 -0.85 -18.79
CA SER A 104 11.08 -1.82 -19.01
C SER A 104 10.56 -3.17 -19.53
N VAL A 105 9.41 -3.64 -19.03
CA VAL A 105 8.78 -4.89 -19.49
C VAL A 105 8.43 -4.80 -20.98
N PHE A 106 7.79 -3.71 -21.43
CA PHE A 106 7.46 -3.53 -22.85
C PHE A 106 8.70 -3.48 -23.75
N GLN A 107 9.79 -2.94 -23.24
CA GLN A 107 11.06 -2.98 -23.95
C GLN A 107 11.59 -4.41 -24.08
N SER A 108 11.51 -5.21 -23.02
CA SER A 108 12.03 -6.59 -22.98
C SER A 108 11.29 -7.53 -23.93
N ILE A 109 9.98 -7.35 -24.10
CA ILE A 109 9.14 -8.15 -25.01
C ILE A 109 9.08 -7.59 -26.43
N GLY A 110 9.88 -6.54 -26.75
CA GLY A 110 10.01 -6.01 -28.11
C GLY A 110 8.82 -5.16 -28.59
N LEU A 111 7.87 -4.83 -27.73
CA LEU A 111 6.69 -4.00 -28.08
C LEU A 111 6.99 -2.50 -28.09
N ARG A 112 8.18 -2.08 -27.70
CA ARG A 112 8.58 -0.66 -27.62
C ARG A 112 9.18 -0.20 -28.95
N SER A 113 8.33 0.15 -29.90
CA SER A 113 8.74 0.86 -31.13
C SER A 113 8.77 2.37 -30.90
N GLU A 114 9.50 3.13 -31.72
CA GLU A 114 9.55 4.60 -31.63
C GLU A 114 8.17 5.25 -31.65
N ALA A 115 7.22 4.71 -32.42
CA ALA A 115 5.86 5.23 -32.54
C ALA A 115 4.99 4.98 -31.28
N TRP A 116 5.29 3.94 -30.52
CA TRP A 116 4.48 3.50 -29.36
C TRP A 116 5.09 3.89 -28.00
N GLN A 117 6.38 4.17 -27.96
CA GLN A 117 7.10 4.39 -26.71
C GLN A 117 6.50 5.53 -25.87
N GLY A 118 6.14 6.66 -26.46
CA GLY A 118 5.51 7.76 -25.71
C GLY A 118 4.11 7.41 -25.16
N LYS A 119 3.33 6.64 -25.90
CA LYS A 119 1.99 6.19 -25.45
C LYS A 119 2.11 5.18 -24.32
N LEU A 120 3.04 4.22 -24.41
CA LEU A 120 3.30 3.23 -23.37
C LEU A 120 3.80 3.87 -22.07
N ASP A 121 4.70 4.85 -22.18
CA ASP A 121 5.20 5.58 -21.01
C ASP A 121 4.09 6.41 -20.34
N LEU A 122 3.17 6.99 -21.10
CA LEU A 122 2.00 7.71 -20.59
C LEU A 122 1.03 6.75 -19.87
N ILE A 123 0.71 5.60 -20.48
CA ILE A 123 -0.15 4.58 -19.87
C ILE A 123 0.48 4.03 -18.58
N ALA A 124 1.76 3.69 -18.62
CA ALA A 124 2.49 3.21 -17.45
C ALA A 124 2.47 4.22 -16.30
N SER A 125 2.72 5.48 -16.62
CA SER A 125 2.70 6.58 -15.64
C SER A 125 1.28 6.81 -15.10
N GLY A 126 0.28 6.87 -15.97
CA GLY A 126 -1.12 7.07 -15.58
C GLY A 126 -1.62 5.96 -14.67
N TYR A 127 -1.32 4.69 -14.99
CA TYR A 127 -1.65 3.55 -14.16
C TYR A 127 -0.96 3.59 -12.79
N ALA A 128 0.34 3.93 -12.77
CA ALA A 128 1.09 4.04 -11.53
C ALA A 128 0.54 5.16 -10.61
N TRP A 129 0.16 6.31 -11.17
CA TRP A 129 -0.47 7.39 -10.40
C TRP A 129 -1.88 7.05 -9.91
N LEU A 130 -2.65 6.28 -10.69
CA LEU A 130 -3.96 5.78 -10.27
C LEU A 130 -3.83 4.84 -9.05
N ILE A 131 -2.86 3.94 -9.07
CA ILE A 131 -2.54 3.07 -7.93
C ILE A 131 -2.14 3.91 -6.72
N PHE A 132 -1.24 4.88 -6.91
CA PHE A 132 -0.82 5.76 -5.82
C PHE A 132 -2.00 6.49 -5.18
N ALA A 133 -2.85 7.13 -5.99
CA ALA A 133 -4.01 7.85 -5.50
C ALA A 133 -5.01 6.91 -4.79
N GLY A 134 -5.33 5.76 -5.41
CA GLY A 134 -6.28 4.81 -4.85
C GLY A 134 -5.86 4.24 -3.49
N PHE A 135 -4.60 3.86 -3.34
CA PHE A 135 -4.12 3.31 -2.06
C PHE A 135 -3.75 4.38 -1.02
N SER A 136 -3.37 5.59 -1.44
CA SER A 136 -3.05 6.67 -0.50
C SER A 136 -4.28 7.35 0.08
N ILE A 137 -5.44 7.29 -0.60
CA ILE A 137 -6.68 7.91 -0.11
C ILE A 137 -7.11 7.31 1.24
N ILE A 138 -6.87 6.01 1.47
CA ILE A 138 -7.28 5.32 2.69
C ILE A 138 -6.53 5.89 3.92
N PRO A 139 -5.19 5.83 4.02
CA PRO A 139 -4.49 6.39 5.16
C PRO A 139 -4.66 7.91 5.28
N LEU A 140 -4.77 8.63 4.15
CA LEU A 140 -4.99 10.08 4.17
C LEU A 140 -6.37 10.45 4.68
N SER A 141 -7.42 9.69 4.35
CA SER A 141 -8.77 9.93 4.87
C SER A 141 -8.84 9.72 6.38
N VAL A 142 -8.21 8.67 6.90
CA VAL A 142 -8.15 8.41 8.35
C VAL A 142 -7.38 9.52 9.08
N LEU A 143 -6.25 9.95 8.52
CA LEU A 143 -5.49 11.09 9.08
C LEU A 143 -6.30 12.39 9.08
N ALA A 144 -6.97 12.69 7.97
CA ALA A 144 -7.77 13.90 7.84
C ALA A 144 -8.93 13.93 8.85
N GLN A 145 -9.59 12.79 9.06
CA GLN A 145 -10.63 12.65 10.09
C GLN A 145 -10.05 12.81 11.50
N LYS A 146 -8.93 12.15 11.81
CA LYS A 146 -8.26 12.27 13.11
C LYS A 146 -7.90 13.72 13.46
N HIS A 147 -7.47 14.50 12.48
CA HIS A 147 -7.10 15.91 12.64
C HIS A 147 -8.26 16.89 12.44
N GLY A 148 -9.49 16.39 12.35
CA GLY A 148 -10.70 17.21 12.26
C GLY A 148 -10.85 18.02 10.97
N LEU A 149 -10.16 17.60 9.89
CA LEU A 149 -10.26 18.25 8.59
C LEU A 149 -11.59 17.95 7.88
N TYR A 150 -12.17 16.79 8.14
CA TYR A 150 -13.53 16.42 7.74
C TYR A 150 -13.99 15.19 8.52
N GLU A 151 -15.31 15.02 8.67
CA GLU A 151 -15.93 13.86 9.29
C GLU A 151 -16.36 12.88 8.19
N PHE A 152 -15.62 11.79 7.99
CA PHE A 152 -16.03 10.70 7.10
C PHE A 152 -16.89 9.67 7.82
N TYR A 153 -16.74 9.59 9.14
CA TYR A 153 -17.27 8.53 9.96
C TYR A 153 -17.49 9.04 11.38
N ASP A 154 -18.67 8.79 11.93
CA ASP A 154 -18.97 9.11 13.33
C ASP A 154 -18.49 7.97 14.25
N PRO A 155 -17.44 8.21 15.07
CA PRO A 155 -16.96 7.19 15.99
C PRO A 155 -17.98 6.79 17.06
N SER A 156 -19.03 7.61 17.29
CA SER A 156 -20.09 7.32 18.26
C SER A 156 -20.97 6.15 17.83
N PHE A 157 -21.09 5.89 16.52
CA PHE A 157 -21.84 4.76 15.98
C PHE A 157 -21.30 3.40 16.50
N PHE A 158 -19.99 3.21 16.56
CA PHE A 158 -19.39 1.98 17.08
C PHE A 158 -19.22 1.97 18.61
N ALA A 159 -19.11 3.13 19.23
CA ALA A 159 -19.14 3.20 20.68
C ALA A 159 -20.53 2.82 21.22
N SER A 160 -21.60 3.13 20.51
CA SER A 160 -22.97 2.72 20.87
C SER A 160 -23.17 1.22 20.74
N GLU A 161 -22.71 0.58 19.65
CA GLU A 161 -22.80 -0.88 19.49
C GLU A 161 -21.96 -1.65 20.52
N ALA A 162 -20.76 -1.18 20.83
CA ALA A 162 -19.92 -1.80 21.86
C ALA A 162 -20.53 -1.71 23.25
N SER A 163 -21.14 -0.58 23.60
CA SER A 163 -21.82 -0.38 24.87
C SER A 163 -23.12 -1.20 24.98
N GLU A 164 -23.84 -1.36 23.88
CA GLU A 164 -25.05 -2.17 23.81
C GLU A 164 -24.73 -3.67 23.97
N LYS A 165 -23.68 -4.19 23.31
CA LYS A 165 -23.21 -5.57 23.46
C LYS A 165 -22.74 -5.88 24.89
N ILE A 166 -22.01 -4.95 25.53
CA ILE A 166 -21.57 -5.10 26.93
C ILE A 166 -22.80 -5.14 27.87
N ASN A 167 -23.78 -4.29 27.62
CA ASN A 167 -24.97 -4.24 28.45
C ASN A 167 -25.85 -5.51 28.31
N THR A 168 -26.01 -6.01 27.08
CA THR A 168 -26.74 -7.26 26.83
C THR A 168 -26.03 -8.48 27.42
N SER A 169 -24.72 -8.58 27.33
CA SER A 169 -23.93 -9.67 27.95
C SER A 169 -24.01 -9.67 29.49
N ASN A 170 -24.02 -8.47 30.10
CA ASN A 170 -24.16 -8.30 31.54
C ASN A 170 -25.58 -8.67 32.04
N LEU A 171 -26.62 -8.42 31.25
CA LEU A 171 -27.99 -8.81 31.56
C LEU A 171 -28.16 -10.33 31.52
N LEU A 172 -27.60 -11.03 30.52
CA LEU A 172 -27.66 -12.46 30.38
C LEU A 172 -26.88 -13.21 31.49
N ASN A 173 -25.80 -12.62 32.01
CA ASN A 173 -25.00 -13.19 33.08
C ASN A 173 -25.62 -12.96 34.48
N ASN A 174 -26.59 -12.07 34.63
CA ASN A 174 -27.30 -11.81 35.90
C ASN A 174 -28.58 -12.65 36.05
N GLU A 175 -29.03 -13.33 35.00
CA GLU A 175 -30.22 -14.18 35.01
C GLU A 175 -29.89 -15.69 35.14
N SER A 176 -28.59 -16.04 35.23
CA SER A 176 -28.10 -17.40 35.44
C SER A 176 -27.57 -17.59 36.86
#